data_226d6739ae699800a02851b0f70cf627
#
_entry.id   226d6739ae699800a02851b0f70cf627
#
_cell.length_a   1.000
_cell.length_b   1.000
_cell.length_c   1.000
_cell.angle_alpha   90.00
_cell.angle_beta   90.00
_cell.angle_gamma   90.00
#
_symmetry.space_group_name_H-M   'P 1'
#
loop_
_entity.id
_entity.type
_entity.pdbx_description
1 polymer ?
#
loop_
_entity_poly.entity_id
_entity_poly.type
_entity_poly.pdbx_seq_one_letter_code
_entity_poly.pdbx_strand_id
1 'polypeptide(L)'
;MFGLDLKRSVFIPGLLFFVILFLINGISKNQFKRFDLTDNKKYSLSSSSRSVIEQIDDLLTMKVYFSDDLPGQYANNRRYLQDILEEYAAFSNGNIRFEFFRPEDDQNVEQEAQKAGIMPVQMQVIENDKMEVKRVLMGMVILFEDNKETLPVIQTTTGLEYEITTKIKKLVDQNKPVLGLVSVEGQTAPMQNIQNALNQRFDVRPLNLSEEVPPTINALLMGSVSDSLKSEEFNNLSSYLDRGGSLFLSQSRIKTNLQVQQALPIQSNIFSLLNAHGLDLQSNLVTDQICGRVNVQQQMGPIRMNVPIEYPLLPVIRNFNADESIVAGLEQMQLIFASEIKQDSASMSSVNFQPLFYTSDNSGELRGNFNLNPD
;
A
#
# COMPACT_ATOMS: atom_id res chain seq x y z
N MET A 1 13.19 -61.88 -53.15
CA MET A 1 12.38 -61.82 -51.92
C MET A 1 13.04 -60.87 -50.93
N PHE A 2 13.30 -59.58 -51.28
CA PHE A 2 14.00 -58.59 -50.48
C PHE A 2 13.38 -57.17 -50.55
N GLY A 3 12.10 -57.10 -50.73
CA GLY A 3 11.47 -55.76 -50.93
C GLY A 3 10.43 -55.33 -49.90
N LEU A 4 10.10 -56.15 -48.89
CA LEU A 4 9.01 -55.89 -47.98
C LEU A 4 9.47 -55.43 -46.57
N ASP A 5 10.68 -55.73 -46.17
CA ASP A 5 11.17 -55.42 -44.81
C ASP A 5 11.66 -53.98 -44.63
N LEU A 6 12.18 -53.33 -45.70
CA LEU A 6 12.65 -51.94 -45.62
C LEU A 6 11.50 -50.95 -45.43
N LYS A 7 10.33 -51.18 -46.04
CA LYS A 7 9.15 -50.31 -45.91
C LYS A 7 8.56 -50.36 -44.48
N ARG A 8 8.61 -51.54 -43.84
CA ARG A 8 8.11 -51.72 -42.48
C ARG A 8 9.07 -51.16 -41.46
N SER A 9 10.37 -51.22 -41.72
CA SER A 9 11.42 -50.67 -40.83
C SER A 9 11.42 -49.12 -40.74
N VAL A 10 10.99 -48.41 -41.81
CA VAL A 10 10.96 -46.95 -41.82
C VAL A 10 9.56 -46.42 -41.45
N PHE A 11 8.50 -47.20 -41.70
CA PHE A 11 7.13 -46.75 -41.46
C PHE A 11 6.78 -46.69 -39.96
N ILE A 12 7.28 -47.64 -39.16
CA ILE A 12 7.04 -47.68 -37.70
C ILE A 12 7.75 -46.53 -36.99
N PRO A 13 9.05 -46.23 -37.19
CA PRO A 13 9.67 -45.05 -36.60
C PRO A 13 9.08 -43.73 -37.04
N GLY A 14 8.63 -43.62 -38.32
CA GLY A 14 7.95 -42.45 -38.85
C GLY A 14 6.59 -42.23 -38.18
N LEU A 15 5.78 -43.27 -38.02
CA LEU A 15 4.52 -43.19 -37.32
C LEU A 15 4.74 -42.80 -35.84
N LEU A 16 5.70 -43.41 -35.21
CA LEU A 16 6.05 -43.11 -33.81
C LEU A 16 6.50 -41.65 -33.62
N PHE A 17 7.29 -41.12 -34.54
CA PHE A 17 7.69 -39.72 -34.58
C PHE A 17 6.49 -38.76 -34.66
N PHE A 18 5.52 -39.04 -35.52
CA PHE A 18 4.31 -38.24 -35.63
C PHE A 18 3.43 -38.34 -34.37
N VAL A 19 3.33 -39.52 -33.76
CA VAL A 19 2.59 -39.69 -32.50
C VAL A 19 3.28 -38.93 -31.35
N ILE A 20 4.61 -38.96 -31.26
CA ILE A 20 5.37 -38.19 -30.27
C ILE A 20 5.18 -36.68 -30.50
N LEU A 21 5.25 -36.21 -31.77
CA LEU A 21 4.99 -34.81 -32.08
C LEU A 21 3.58 -34.37 -31.71
N PHE A 22 2.58 -35.22 -31.96
CA PHE A 22 1.18 -34.96 -31.59
C PHE A 22 1.01 -34.91 -30.06
N LEU A 23 1.65 -35.82 -29.34
CA LEU A 23 1.64 -35.84 -27.86
C LEU A 23 2.35 -34.62 -27.26
N ILE A 24 3.53 -34.24 -27.81
CA ILE A 24 4.24 -33.03 -27.40
C ILE A 24 3.39 -31.80 -27.65
N ASN A 25 2.73 -31.68 -28.78
CA ASN A 25 1.84 -30.57 -29.11
C ASN A 25 0.62 -30.53 -28.17
N GLY A 26 0.04 -31.71 -27.84
CA GLY A 26 -1.07 -31.84 -26.89
C GLY A 26 -0.67 -31.42 -25.45
N ILE A 27 0.50 -31.85 -25.01
CA ILE A 27 1.03 -31.49 -23.67
C ILE A 27 1.43 -30.00 -23.64
N SER A 28 2.03 -29.49 -24.73
CA SER A 28 2.45 -28.09 -24.84
C SER A 28 1.28 -27.10 -24.78
N LYS A 29 0.11 -27.48 -25.27
CA LYS A 29 -1.09 -26.64 -25.18
C LYS A 29 -1.62 -26.48 -23.74
N ASN A 30 -1.37 -27.45 -22.86
CA ASN A 30 -1.86 -27.46 -21.49
C ASN A 30 -0.81 -27.00 -20.47
N GLN A 31 0.46 -26.83 -20.87
CA GLN A 31 1.55 -26.39 -19.99
C GLN A 31 2.27 -25.16 -20.57
N PHE A 32 1.53 -24.04 -20.69
CA PHE A 32 2.13 -22.77 -21.05
C PHE A 32 2.86 -22.16 -19.86
N LYS A 33 4.17 -22.41 -19.72
CA LYS A 33 5.01 -21.69 -18.75
C LYS A 33 5.69 -20.54 -19.50
N ARG A 34 5.26 -19.31 -19.21
CA ARG A 34 5.99 -18.10 -19.59
C ARG A 34 7.21 -17.98 -18.70
N PHE A 35 8.38 -17.83 -19.30
CA PHE A 35 9.60 -17.45 -18.59
C PHE A 35 9.86 -15.97 -18.85
N ASP A 36 9.68 -15.17 -17.82
CA ASP A 36 10.05 -13.76 -17.87
C ASP A 36 11.58 -13.65 -17.74
N LEU A 37 12.23 -13.25 -18.84
CA LEU A 37 13.68 -13.09 -18.94
C LEU A 37 14.12 -11.63 -18.67
N THR A 38 13.21 -10.77 -18.22
CA THR A 38 13.54 -9.39 -17.85
C THR A 38 14.20 -9.33 -16.48
N ASP A 39 15.21 -8.46 -16.30
CA ASP A 39 15.95 -8.30 -15.04
C ASP A 39 15.03 -7.98 -13.84
N ASN A 40 13.89 -7.31 -14.07
CA ASN A 40 12.94 -6.90 -13.05
C ASN A 40 11.65 -7.71 -13.03
N LYS A 41 11.56 -8.83 -13.76
CA LYS A 41 10.35 -9.67 -13.88
C LYS A 41 9.06 -8.86 -14.15
N LYS A 42 9.16 -7.85 -15.01
CA LYS A 42 8.09 -6.88 -15.30
C LYS A 42 6.79 -7.50 -15.83
N TYR A 43 6.87 -8.69 -16.40
CA TYR A 43 5.75 -9.42 -17.00
C TYR A 43 5.32 -10.65 -16.19
N SER A 44 5.76 -10.75 -14.94
CA SER A 44 5.35 -11.81 -14.01
C SER A 44 4.70 -11.21 -12.79
N LEU A 45 3.59 -11.81 -12.35
CA LEU A 45 2.93 -11.37 -11.12
C LEU A 45 3.78 -11.61 -9.88
N SER A 46 3.76 -10.67 -8.96
CA SER A 46 4.35 -10.79 -7.63
C SER A 46 3.72 -11.94 -6.84
N SER A 47 4.42 -12.43 -5.82
CA SER A 47 3.88 -13.43 -4.91
C SER A 47 2.61 -12.96 -4.21
N SER A 48 2.54 -11.67 -3.88
CA SER A 48 1.37 -11.05 -3.25
C SER A 48 0.16 -11.07 -4.18
N SER A 49 0.33 -10.74 -5.46
CA SER A 49 -0.75 -10.78 -6.45
C SER A 49 -1.25 -12.20 -6.67
N ARG A 50 -0.36 -13.17 -6.75
CA ARG A 50 -0.73 -14.60 -6.87
C ARG A 50 -1.53 -15.08 -5.66
N SER A 51 -1.12 -14.71 -4.44
CA SER A 51 -1.86 -15.09 -3.22
C SER A 51 -3.29 -14.51 -3.19
N VAL A 52 -3.52 -13.33 -3.77
CA VAL A 52 -4.86 -12.75 -3.90
C VAL A 52 -5.69 -13.51 -4.94
N ILE A 53 -5.08 -13.89 -6.08
CA ILE A 53 -5.74 -14.65 -7.13
C ILE A 53 -6.18 -16.03 -6.62
N GLU A 54 -5.38 -16.69 -5.81
CA GLU A 54 -5.70 -18.01 -5.22
C GLU A 54 -6.93 -17.99 -4.29
N GLN A 55 -7.31 -16.79 -3.80
CA GLN A 55 -8.49 -16.61 -2.93
C GLN A 55 -9.79 -16.39 -3.72
N ILE A 56 -9.72 -16.28 -5.05
CA ILE A 56 -10.89 -16.06 -5.90
C ILE A 56 -11.62 -17.38 -6.08
N ASP A 57 -12.80 -17.49 -5.50
CA ASP A 57 -13.64 -18.69 -5.47
C ASP A 57 -14.79 -18.68 -6.50
N ASP A 58 -15.08 -17.54 -7.13
CA ASP A 58 -16.07 -17.39 -8.19
C ASP A 58 -15.52 -16.59 -9.38
N LEU A 59 -16.31 -16.43 -10.44
CA LEU A 59 -15.91 -15.79 -11.68
C LEU A 59 -15.74 -14.28 -11.51
N LEU A 60 -14.51 -13.80 -11.68
CA LEU A 60 -14.14 -12.39 -11.76
C LEU A 60 -13.99 -11.98 -13.23
N THR A 61 -14.69 -10.94 -13.64
CA THR A 61 -14.66 -10.44 -15.01
C THR A 61 -14.05 -9.05 -15.09
N MET A 62 -13.06 -8.87 -15.96
CA MET A 62 -12.42 -7.58 -16.21
C MET A 62 -12.82 -7.05 -17.59
N LYS A 63 -13.56 -5.97 -17.64
CA LYS A 63 -13.92 -5.28 -18.88
C LYS A 63 -12.99 -4.11 -19.10
N VAL A 64 -12.20 -4.16 -20.16
CA VAL A 64 -11.19 -3.15 -20.49
C VAL A 64 -11.72 -2.30 -21.64
N TYR A 65 -11.88 -1.02 -21.38
CA TYR A 65 -12.31 -0.03 -22.38
C TYR A 65 -11.09 0.78 -22.81
N PHE A 66 -10.57 0.44 -23.99
CA PHE A 66 -9.29 0.99 -24.45
C PHE A 66 -9.34 1.30 -25.94
N SER A 67 -9.16 2.57 -26.28
CA SER A 67 -9.10 3.02 -27.68
C SER A 67 -7.88 2.45 -28.38
N ASP A 68 -8.04 2.10 -29.68
CA ASP A 68 -6.94 1.60 -30.50
C ASP A 68 -6.02 2.73 -30.98
N ASP A 69 -6.60 3.89 -31.30
CA ASP A 69 -5.87 5.04 -31.84
C ASP A 69 -5.32 5.94 -30.71
N LEU A 70 -4.40 5.38 -29.94
CA LEU A 70 -3.73 6.09 -28.86
C LEU A 70 -2.45 6.77 -29.33
N PRO A 71 -2.13 7.97 -28.81
CA PRO A 71 -0.82 8.57 -29.00
C PRO A 71 0.31 7.61 -28.64
N GLY A 72 1.43 7.64 -29.38
CA GLY A 72 2.50 6.64 -29.29
C GLY A 72 3.04 6.35 -27.88
N GLN A 73 3.02 7.35 -27.01
CA GLN A 73 3.43 7.17 -25.59
C GLN A 73 2.48 6.26 -24.80
N TYR A 74 1.21 6.11 -25.20
CA TYR A 74 0.20 5.29 -24.53
C TYR A 74 -0.08 3.95 -25.23
N ALA A 75 0.39 3.77 -26.47
CA ALA A 75 0.20 2.52 -27.22
C ALA A 75 0.81 1.31 -26.49
N ASN A 76 1.91 1.50 -25.78
CA ASN A 76 2.55 0.46 -24.96
C ASN A 76 1.74 0.09 -23.72
N ASN A 77 0.92 1.01 -23.19
CA ASN A 77 0.11 0.74 -21.99
C ASN A 77 -0.94 -0.33 -22.24
N ARG A 78 -1.58 -0.29 -23.43
CA ARG A 78 -2.57 -1.30 -23.83
C ARG A 78 -1.94 -2.68 -23.94
N ARG A 79 -0.76 -2.79 -24.57
CA ARG A 79 -0.06 -4.07 -24.69
C ARG A 79 0.36 -4.61 -23.33
N TYR A 80 0.96 -3.76 -22.49
CA TYR A 80 1.35 -4.15 -21.14
C TYR A 80 0.14 -4.59 -20.31
N LEU A 81 -0.98 -3.86 -20.40
CA LEU A 81 -2.21 -4.24 -19.69
C LEU A 81 -2.71 -5.61 -20.18
N GLN A 82 -2.69 -5.88 -21.47
CA GLN A 82 -3.07 -7.19 -22.00
C GLN A 82 -2.16 -8.29 -21.46
N ASP A 83 -0.84 -8.10 -21.52
CA ASP A 83 0.13 -9.08 -21.04
C ASP A 83 -0.07 -9.40 -19.55
N ILE A 84 -0.30 -8.38 -18.71
CA ILE A 84 -0.51 -8.59 -17.28
C ILE A 84 -1.85 -9.26 -16.99
N LEU A 85 -2.92 -8.93 -17.71
CA LEU A 85 -4.22 -9.57 -17.55
C LEU A 85 -4.21 -11.05 -18.00
N GLU A 86 -3.41 -11.40 -19.01
CA GLU A 86 -3.14 -12.79 -19.39
C GLU A 86 -2.48 -13.56 -18.25
N GLU A 87 -1.56 -12.94 -17.51
CA GLU A 87 -0.95 -13.54 -16.31
C GLU A 87 -1.98 -13.76 -15.19
N TYR A 88 -2.83 -12.76 -14.91
CA TYR A 88 -3.93 -12.92 -13.94
C TYR A 88 -4.84 -14.08 -14.31
N ALA A 89 -5.25 -14.17 -15.57
CA ALA A 89 -6.09 -15.25 -16.06
C ALA A 89 -5.39 -16.63 -15.97
N ALA A 90 -4.10 -16.69 -16.31
CA ALA A 90 -3.32 -17.93 -16.26
C ALA A 90 -3.15 -18.48 -14.84
N PHE A 91 -3.00 -17.61 -13.84
CA PHE A 91 -2.86 -18.02 -12.44
C PHE A 91 -4.19 -18.28 -11.72
N SER A 92 -5.32 -17.87 -12.30
CA SER A 92 -6.64 -17.93 -11.65
C SER A 92 -7.34 -19.29 -11.76
N ASN A 93 -6.74 -20.29 -12.40
CA ASN A 93 -7.39 -21.57 -12.68
C ASN A 93 -8.75 -21.45 -13.43
N GLY A 94 -8.93 -20.36 -14.18
CA GLY A 94 -10.15 -20.10 -14.97
C GLY A 94 -11.17 -19.19 -14.26
N ASN A 95 -10.90 -18.74 -13.04
CA ASN A 95 -11.79 -17.84 -12.30
C ASN A 95 -11.63 -16.37 -12.71
N ILE A 96 -10.65 -16.01 -13.53
CA ILE A 96 -10.53 -14.66 -14.08
C ILE A 96 -10.71 -14.70 -15.60
N ARG A 97 -11.57 -13.81 -16.08
CA ARG A 97 -11.76 -13.54 -17.52
C ARG A 97 -11.61 -12.05 -17.76
N PHE A 98 -11.06 -11.71 -18.92
CA PHE A 98 -10.96 -10.31 -19.34
C PHE A 98 -11.38 -10.16 -20.81
N GLU A 99 -11.90 -8.99 -21.14
CA GLU A 99 -12.35 -8.65 -22.49
C GLU A 99 -12.02 -7.18 -22.78
N PHE A 100 -11.49 -6.93 -24.00
CA PHE A 100 -11.20 -5.60 -24.48
C PHE A 100 -12.33 -5.08 -25.35
N PHE A 101 -12.86 -3.94 -25.00
CA PHE A 101 -13.89 -3.21 -25.74
C PHE A 101 -13.27 -1.96 -26.36
N ARG A 102 -13.61 -1.72 -27.62
CA ARG A 102 -13.13 -0.58 -28.39
C ARG A 102 -14.29 0.37 -28.63
N PRO A 103 -14.18 1.64 -28.22
CA PRO A 103 -15.24 2.62 -28.46
C PRO A 103 -15.46 2.92 -29.95
N GLU A 104 -14.44 2.66 -30.78
CA GLU A 104 -14.50 2.84 -32.21
C GLU A 104 -15.42 1.83 -32.92
N ASP A 105 -15.62 0.66 -32.34
CA ASP A 105 -16.42 -0.42 -32.90
C ASP A 105 -17.93 -0.20 -32.71
N ASP A 106 -18.36 0.41 -31.59
CA ASP A 106 -19.77 0.64 -31.27
C ASP A 106 -19.94 1.85 -30.33
N GLN A 107 -20.84 2.79 -30.68
CA GLN A 107 -21.19 3.94 -29.85
C GLN A 107 -21.77 3.56 -28.48
N ASN A 108 -22.34 2.37 -28.32
CA ASN A 108 -22.84 1.88 -27.04
C ASN A 108 -21.69 1.59 -26.06
N VAL A 109 -20.50 1.22 -26.54
CA VAL A 109 -19.32 0.95 -25.71
C VAL A 109 -18.89 2.17 -24.92
N GLU A 110 -18.93 3.37 -25.51
CA GLU A 110 -18.62 4.61 -24.78
C GLU A 110 -19.62 4.85 -23.64
N GLN A 111 -20.91 4.59 -23.90
CA GLN A 111 -21.95 4.75 -22.87
C GLN A 111 -21.81 3.71 -21.75
N GLU A 112 -21.47 2.47 -22.08
CA GLU A 112 -21.20 1.43 -21.07
C GLU A 112 -19.98 1.77 -20.22
N ALA A 113 -18.89 2.26 -20.83
CA ALA A 113 -17.71 2.73 -20.13
C ALA A 113 -18.04 3.85 -19.14
N GLN A 114 -18.83 4.84 -19.57
CA GLN A 114 -19.25 5.96 -18.70
C GLN A 114 -20.11 5.47 -17.52
N LYS A 115 -21.05 4.54 -17.75
CA LYS A 115 -21.85 3.89 -16.67
C LYS A 115 -20.97 3.08 -15.70
N ALA A 116 -19.86 2.52 -16.21
CA ALA A 116 -18.87 1.83 -15.40
C ALA A 116 -17.96 2.78 -14.61
N GLY A 117 -18.02 4.09 -14.87
CA GLY A 117 -17.19 5.12 -14.22
C GLY A 117 -15.90 5.44 -14.99
N ILE A 118 -15.80 5.03 -16.26
CA ILE A 118 -14.66 5.31 -17.13
C ILE A 118 -15.02 6.47 -18.04
N MET A 119 -14.36 7.61 -17.84
CA MET A 119 -14.64 8.83 -18.60
C MET A 119 -13.64 9.01 -19.74
N PRO A 120 -14.08 9.50 -20.91
CA PRO A 120 -13.17 9.81 -22.00
C PRO A 120 -12.16 10.89 -21.60
N VAL A 121 -10.90 10.69 -21.95
CA VAL A 121 -9.81 11.64 -21.74
C VAL A 121 -9.54 12.36 -23.06
N GLN A 122 -9.42 13.68 -23.02
CA GLN A 122 -9.02 14.48 -24.17
C GLN A 122 -7.49 14.58 -24.21
N MET A 123 -6.91 14.17 -25.35
CA MET A 123 -5.47 14.23 -25.58
C MET A 123 -5.16 15.06 -26.80
N GLN A 124 -4.17 15.94 -26.67
CA GLN A 124 -3.60 16.67 -27.80
C GLN A 124 -2.55 15.80 -28.49
N VAL A 125 -2.72 15.54 -29.75
CA VAL A 125 -1.81 14.74 -30.58
C VAL A 125 -1.30 15.61 -31.71
N ILE A 126 0.00 15.53 -31.98
CA ILE A 126 0.59 16.16 -33.15
C ILE A 126 0.84 15.06 -34.18
N GLU A 127 0.00 15.01 -35.21
CA GLU A 127 0.16 14.11 -36.35
C GLU A 127 0.30 14.93 -37.63
N ASN A 128 1.31 14.61 -38.45
CA ASN A 128 1.56 15.29 -39.72
C ASN A 128 1.57 16.83 -39.62
N ASP A 129 2.26 17.38 -38.60
CA ASP A 129 2.34 18.81 -38.28
C ASP A 129 0.98 19.50 -37.99
N LYS A 130 -0.04 18.73 -37.68
CA LYS A 130 -1.34 19.22 -37.22
C LYS A 130 -1.58 18.82 -35.77
N MET A 131 -2.09 19.76 -35.00
CA MET A 131 -2.55 19.51 -33.65
C MET A 131 -4.00 19.06 -33.70
N GLU A 132 -4.27 17.84 -33.27
CA GLU A 132 -5.61 17.28 -33.14
C GLU A 132 -5.92 16.98 -31.68
N VAL A 133 -7.18 17.13 -31.29
CA VAL A 133 -7.67 16.71 -29.98
C VAL A 133 -8.42 15.41 -30.16
N LYS A 134 -7.84 14.31 -29.66
CA LYS A 134 -8.49 13.00 -29.69
C LYS A 134 -9.17 12.72 -28.33
N ARG A 135 -10.37 12.15 -28.36
CA ARG A 135 -11.06 11.61 -27.19
C ARG A 135 -10.81 10.11 -27.17
N VAL A 136 -10.20 9.65 -26.07
CA VAL A 136 -9.81 8.25 -25.92
C VAL A 136 -10.33 7.68 -24.61
N LEU A 137 -10.63 6.39 -24.58
CA LEU A 137 -10.88 5.63 -23.36
C LEU A 137 -9.63 4.83 -23.01
N MET A 138 -9.26 4.82 -21.76
CA MET A 138 -8.13 4.07 -21.22
C MET A 138 -8.44 3.65 -19.77
N GLY A 139 -9.45 2.81 -19.60
CA GLY A 139 -9.86 2.38 -18.26
C GLY A 139 -10.31 0.92 -18.23
N MET A 140 -10.56 0.44 -17.04
CA MET A 140 -11.01 -0.92 -16.80
C MET A 140 -11.99 -0.97 -15.64
N VAL A 141 -12.99 -1.85 -15.72
CA VAL A 141 -13.86 -2.22 -14.60
C VAL A 141 -13.65 -3.70 -14.27
N ILE A 142 -13.57 -3.99 -12.99
CA ILE A 142 -13.47 -5.33 -12.43
C ILE A 142 -14.80 -5.65 -11.77
N LEU A 143 -15.41 -6.77 -12.14
CA LEU A 143 -16.70 -7.24 -11.66
C LEU A 143 -16.50 -8.56 -10.92
N PHE A 144 -17.04 -8.66 -9.73
CA PHE A 144 -17.06 -9.89 -8.95
C PHE A 144 -18.39 -9.96 -8.20
N GLU A 145 -19.17 -11.01 -8.42
CA GLU A 145 -20.55 -11.10 -7.97
C GLU A 145 -21.35 -9.81 -8.30
N ASP A 146 -22.02 -9.20 -7.32
CA ASP A 146 -22.78 -7.97 -7.48
C ASP A 146 -21.94 -6.68 -7.27
N ASN A 147 -20.62 -6.84 -7.03
CA ASN A 147 -19.71 -5.75 -6.73
C ASN A 147 -18.85 -5.36 -7.93
N LYS A 148 -18.45 -4.10 -7.99
CA LYS A 148 -17.54 -3.59 -9.01
C LYS A 148 -16.49 -2.64 -8.44
N GLU A 149 -15.31 -2.69 -9.01
CA GLU A 149 -14.24 -1.71 -8.83
C GLU A 149 -13.80 -1.17 -10.19
N THR A 150 -13.47 0.10 -10.25
CA THR A 150 -13.11 0.76 -11.52
C THR A 150 -11.70 1.36 -11.43
N LEU A 151 -10.94 1.18 -12.50
CA LEU A 151 -9.74 1.96 -12.82
C LEU A 151 -10.15 2.95 -13.92
N PRO A 152 -10.49 4.20 -13.56
CA PRO A 152 -11.13 5.13 -14.51
C PRO A 152 -10.19 5.57 -15.63
N VAL A 153 -8.88 5.65 -15.36
CA VAL A 153 -7.86 6.02 -16.36
C VAL A 153 -6.54 5.30 -16.06
N ILE A 154 -5.98 4.61 -17.06
CA ILE A 154 -4.70 3.91 -16.98
C ILE A 154 -3.67 4.66 -17.84
N GLN A 155 -3.01 5.65 -17.27
CA GLN A 155 -2.03 6.49 -17.98
C GLN A 155 -0.60 5.95 -17.91
N THR A 156 -0.29 5.11 -16.95
CA THR A 156 1.05 4.54 -16.72
C THR A 156 0.97 3.06 -16.44
N THR A 157 2.04 2.36 -16.77
CA THR A 157 2.21 0.94 -16.42
C THR A 157 2.87 0.75 -15.05
N THR A 158 3.49 1.81 -14.52
CA THR A 158 4.14 1.75 -13.21
C THR A 158 3.11 1.58 -12.09
N GLY A 159 3.26 0.54 -11.29
CA GLY A 159 2.34 0.23 -10.20
C GLY A 159 0.98 -0.35 -10.61
N LEU A 160 0.75 -0.59 -11.90
CA LEU A 160 -0.54 -1.06 -12.41
C LEU A 160 -0.93 -2.44 -11.84
N GLU A 161 0.03 -3.36 -11.69
CA GLU A 161 -0.19 -4.64 -11.02
C GLU A 161 -0.73 -4.45 -9.60
N TYR A 162 -0.08 -3.59 -8.83
CA TYR A 162 -0.49 -3.30 -7.46
C TYR A 162 -1.90 -2.70 -7.41
N GLU A 163 -2.22 -1.79 -8.33
CA GLU A 163 -3.54 -1.16 -8.40
C GLU A 163 -4.63 -2.18 -8.73
N ILE A 164 -4.40 -3.03 -9.74
CA ILE A 164 -5.32 -4.12 -10.11
C ILE A 164 -5.50 -5.08 -8.94
N THR A 165 -4.41 -5.58 -8.36
CA THR A 165 -4.46 -6.53 -7.22
C THR A 165 -5.20 -5.96 -6.02
N THR A 166 -4.98 -4.68 -5.70
CA THR A 166 -5.68 -4.01 -4.59
C THR A 166 -7.18 -3.96 -4.82
N LYS A 167 -7.62 -3.71 -6.06
CA LYS A 167 -9.04 -3.68 -6.40
C LYS A 167 -9.66 -5.07 -6.42
N ILE A 168 -8.95 -6.08 -6.91
CA ILE A 168 -9.38 -7.49 -6.82
C ILE A 168 -9.54 -7.87 -5.35
N LYS A 169 -8.52 -7.61 -4.52
CA LYS A 169 -8.56 -7.92 -3.09
C LYS A 169 -9.76 -7.27 -2.40
N LYS A 170 -10.06 -6.02 -2.74
CA LYS A 170 -11.23 -5.31 -2.18
C LYS A 170 -12.57 -5.96 -2.56
N LEU A 171 -12.66 -6.59 -3.73
CA LEU A 171 -13.86 -7.28 -4.20
C LEU A 171 -14.02 -8.66 -3.58
N VAL A 172 -12.91 -9.40 -3.45
CA VAL A 172 -12.88 -10.79 -2.98
C VAL A 172 -12.92 -10.85 -1.45
N ASP A 173 -12.25 -9.91 -0.78
CA ASP A 173 -12.15 -9.87 0.69
C ASP A 173 -13.41 -9.21 1.28
N GLN A 174 -14.48 -9.99 1.41
CA GLN A 174 -15.75 -9.51 1.99
C GLN A 174 -15.64 -9.26 3.49
N ASN A 175 -14.64 -9.84 4.15
CA ASN A 175 -14.39 -9.68 5.58
C ASN A 175 -13.27 -8.67 5.82
N LYS A 176 -13.59 -7.38 5.80
CA LYS A 176 -12.64 -6.36 6.24
C LYS A 176 -12.21 -6.62 7.69
N PRO A 177 -10.90 -6.71 7.98
CA PRO A 177 -10.46 -6.77 9.37
C PRO A 177 -11.01 -5.59 10.18
N VAL A 178 -11.46 -5.85 11.40
CA VAL A 178 -12.05 -4.83 12.25
C VAL A 178 -10.95 -4.12 13.04
N LEU A 179 -10.84 -2.80 12.87
CA LEU A 179 -9.93 -1.94 13.64
C LEU A 179 -10.71 -1.14 14.67
N GLY A 180 -10.27 -1.21 15.92
CA GLY A 180 -10.76 -0.33 16.98
C GLY A 180 -10.01 1.01 16.96
N LEU A 181 -10.71 2.09 16.64
CA LEU A 181 -10.17 3.44 16.76
C LEU A 181 -10.42 3.94 18.18
N VAL A 182 -9.38 3.93 18.99
CA VAL A 182 -9.48 4.29 20.42
C VAL A 182 -9.62 5.80 20.57
N SER A 183 -10.64 6.20 21.34
CA SER A 183 -10.85 7.57 21.78
C SER A 183 -10.82 7.63 23.29
N VAL A 184 -9.87 8.38 23.85
CA VAL A 184 -9.73 8.61 25.29
C VAL A 184 -9.68 10.09 25.61
N GLU A 185 -10.01 10.42 26.86
CA GLU A 185 -9.92 11.79 27.35
C GLU A 185 -8.45 12.28 27.32
N GLY A 186 -8.20 13.52 26.92
CA GLY A 186 -6.86 14.07 26.78
C GLY A 186 -6.12 13.74 25.48
N GLN A 187 -6.80 13.11 24.52
CA GLN A 187 -6.24 12.86 23.20
C GLN A 187 -6.06 14.17 22.41
N THR A 188 -4.89 14.34 21.77
CA THR A 188 -4.48 15.65 21.22
C THR A 188 -4.81 15.88 19.76
N ALA A 189 -5.16 14.84 19.00
CA ALA A 189 -5.40 14.98 17.55
C ALA A 189 -6.69 14.29 17.08
N PRO A 190 -7.51 14.94 16.25
CA PRO A 190 -8.61 14.30 15.58
C PRO A 190 -8.08 13.30 14.55
N MET A 191 -8.44 12.03 14.69
CA MET A 191 -8.01 10.95 13.79
C MET A 191 -8.92 10.79 12.56
N GLN A 192 -9.75 11.79 12.24
CA GLN A 192 -10.77 11.71 11.19
C GLN A 192 -10.20 11.45 9.79
N ASN A 193 -9.06 12.09 9.46
CA ASN A 193 -8.39 11.86 8.17
C ASN A 193 -7.83 10.43 8.08
N ILE A 194 -7.28 9.92 9.17
CA ILE A 194 -6.78 8.55 9.27
C ILE A 194 -7.94 7.56 9.14
N GLN A 195 -9.05 7.80 9.84
CA GLN A 195 -10.26 6.99 9.75
C GLN A 195 -10.78 6.90 8.32
N ASN A 196 -10.87 8.02 7.60
CA ASN A 196 -11.32 8.04 6.21
C ASN A 196 -10.41 7.22 5.28
N ALA A 197 -9.10 7.29 5.48
CA ALA A 197 -8.14 6.50 4.72
C ALA A 197 -8.25 4.99 5.04
N LEU A 198 -8.41 4.65 6.32
CA LEU A 198 -8.50 3.26 6.77
C LEU A 198 -9.82 2.59 6.39
N ASN A 199 -10.95 3.32 6.35
CA ASN A 199 -12.26 2.79 5.96
C ASN A 199 -12.29 2.18 4.56
N GLN A 200 -11.33 2.53 3.71
CA GLN A 200 -11.21 1.90 2.38
C GLN A 200 -10.88 0.42 2.45
N ARG A 201 -10.10 0.00 3.48
CA ARG A 201 -9.54 -1.36 3.59
C ARG A 201 -9.97 -2.12 4.85
N PHE A 202 -10.43 -1.40 5.88
CA PHE A 202 -10.77 -1.93 7.19
C PHE A 202 -12.20 -1.50 7.59
N ASP A 203 -12.82 -2.29 8.45
CA ASP A 203 -14.02 -1.87 9.19
C ASP A 203 -13.56 -1.12 10.45
N VAL A 204 -13.53 0.21 10.39
CA VAL A 204 -13.03 1.05 11.49
C VAL A 204 -14.15 1.39 12.45
N ARG A 205 -14.07 0.87 13.66
CA ARG A 205 -15.07 1.08 14.72
C ARG A 205 -14.51 2.01 15.79
N PRO A 206 -15.20 3.10 16.13
CA PRO A 206 -14.86 3.88 17.31
C PRO A 206 -14.97 3.01 18.56
N LEU A 207 -13.96 3.09 19.43
CA LEU A 207 -13.89 2.30 20.65
C LEU A 207 -13.55 3.21 21.84
N ASN A 208 -14.29 3.03 22.94
CA ASN A 208 -13.95 3.61 24.23
C ASN A 208 -13.38 2.49 25.13
N LEU A 209 -12.24 2.73 25.76
CA LEU A 209 -11.59 1.77 26.64
C LEU A 209 -12.25 1.66 28.02
N SER A 210 -13.33 2.42 28.31
CA SER A 210 -14.12 2.23 29.53
C SER A 210 -14.83 0.87 29.59
N GLU A 211 -14.94 0.20 28.42
CA GLU A 211 -15.48 -1.16 28.31
C GLU A 211 -14.39 -2.12 27.82
N GLU A 212 -14.62 -3.41 28.05
CA GLU A 212 -13.71 -4.46 27.58
C GLU A 212 -13.65 -4.48 26.05
N VAL A 213 -12.43 -4.58 25.48
CA VAL A 213 -12.24 -4.66 24.03
C VAL A 213 -12.84 -5.95 23.48
N PRO A 214 -13.82 -5.89 22.58
CA PRO A 214 -14.43 -7.07 22.00
C PRO A 214 -13.42 -7.97 21.27
N PRO A 215 -13.57 -9.31 21.33
CA PRO A 215 -12.66 -10.23 20.65
C PRO A 215 -12.72 -10.17 19.12
N THR A 216 -13.74 -9.52 18.57
CA THR A 216 -13.87 -9.28 17.11
C THR A 216 -12.95 -8.17 16.60
N ILE A 217 -12.31 -7.39 17.48
CA ILE A 217 -11.37 -6.34 17.11
C ILE A 217 -10.00 -6.97 16.84
N ASN A 218 -9.53 -6.86 15.62
CA ASN A 218 -8.25 -7.43 15.18
C ASN A 218 -7.04 -6.62 15.67
N ALA A 219 -7.16 -5.29 15.67
CA ALA A 219 -6.13 -4.40 16.15
C ALA A 219 -6.72 -3.08 16.67
N LEU A 220 -6.01 -2.42 17.60
CA LEU A 220 -6.32 -1.10 18.09
C LEU A 220 -5.42 -0.05 17.42
N LEU A 221 -6.01 1.09 17.11
CA LEU A 221 -5.30 2.29 16.69
C LEU A 221 -5.54 3.38 17.74
N MET A 222 -4.47 3.86 18.36
CA MET A 222 -4.53 4.85 19.42
C MET A 222 -3.57 6.02 19.13
N GLY A 223 -4.10 7.22 19.22
CA GLY A 223 -3.31 8.44 19.14
C GLY A 223 -2.61 8.79 20.44
N SER A 224 -1.81 9.86 20.41
CA SER A 224 -1.09 10.36 21.58
C SER A 224 -2.04 10.80 22.68
N VAL A 225 -1.72 10.41 23.91
CA VAL A 225 -2.38 10.87 25.13
C VAL A 225 -1.47 11.81 25.91
N SER A 226 -2.04 12.86 26.48
CA SER A 226 -1.31 13.85 27.26
C SER A 226 -1.48 13.68 28.79
N ASP A 227 -2.37 12.78 29.21
CA ASP A 227 -2.67 12.48 30.61
C ASP A 227 -2.70 10.98 30.87
N SER A 228 -2.82 10.59 32.13
CA SER A 228 -3.00 9.17 32.49
C SER A 228 -4.38 8.67 32.11
N LEU A 229 -4.42 7.45 31.59
CA LEU A 229 -5.66 6.70 31.38
C LEU A 229 -6.34 6.45 32.73
N LYS A 230 -7.67 6.44 32.75
CA LYS A 230 -8.44 6.01 33.93
C LYS A 230 -8.12 4.54 34.21
N SER A 231 -8.30 4.15 35.47
CA SER A 231 -7.94 2.79 35.92
C SER A 231 -8.64 1.70 35.07
N GLU A 232 -9.89 1.91 34.72
CA GLU A 232 -10.65 0.98 33.86
C GLU A 232 -10.10 0.92 32.44
N GLU A 233 -9.82 2.08 31.83
CA GLU A 233 -9.22 2.18 30.48
C GLU A 233 -7.85 1.51 30.41
N PHE A 234 -7.03 1.74 31.45
CA PHE A 234 -5.70 1.13 31.57
C PHE A 234 -5.80 -0.41 31.69
N ASN A 235 -6.69 -0.91 32.56
CA ASN A 235 -6.89 -2.33 32.77
C ASN A 235 -7.43 -3.04 31.53
N ASN A 236 -8.39 -2.42 30.82
CA ASN A 236 -8.98 -2.99 29.61
C ASN A 236 -7.95 -3.04 28.47
N LEU A 237 -7.11 -2.00 28.31
CA LEU A 237 -6.02 -1.99 27.35
C LEU A 237 -4.94 -3.03 27.69
N SER A 238 -4.52 -3.11 28.96
CA SER A 238 -3.56 -4.12 29.41
C SER A 238 -4.08 -5.54 29.15
N SER A 239 -5.30 -5.82 29.56
CA SER A 239 -5.94 -7.13 29.34
C SER A 239 -6.06 -7.50 27.86
N TYR A 240 -6.31 -6.52 26.98
CA TYR A 240 -6.33 -6.74 25.56
C TYR A 240 -4.95 -7.15 25.01
N LEU A 241 -3.90 -6.44 25.44
CA LEU A 241 -2.51 -6.75 25.02
C LEU A 241 -2.03 -8.09 25.59
N ASP A 242 -2.36 -8.41 26.85
CA ASP A 242 -2.02 -9.67 27.52
C ASP A 242 -2.67 -10.89 26.83
N ARG A 243 -3.80 -10.70 26.16
CA ARG A 243 -4.45 -11.72 25.33
C ARG A 243 -3.84 -11.83 23.91
N GLY A 244 -2.77 -11.10 23.62
CA GLY A 244 -2.12 -11.07 22.30
C GLY A 244 -2.73 -10.09 21.32
N GLY A 245 -3.47 -9.09 21.80
CA GLY A 245 -4.03 -8.03 20.96
C GLY A 245 -2.94 -7.16 20.32
N SER A 246 -3.20 -6.62 19.14
CA SER A 246 -2.29 -5.76 18.40
C SER A 246 -2.65 -4.29 18.63
N LEU A 247 -1.65 -3.47 18.94
CA LEU A 247 -1.82 -2.02 19.14
C LEU A 247 -0.87 -1.24 18.23
N PHE A 248 -1.42 -0.32 17.45
CA PHE A 248 -0.66 0.78 16.87
C PHE A 248 -0.83 2.02 17.75
N LEU A 249 0.27 2.49 18.34
CA LEU A 249 0.29 3.66 19.22
C LEU A 249 1.21 4.73 18.62
N SER A 250 0.65 5.92 18.39
CA SER A 250 1.41 7.11 17.99
C SER A 250 1.58 8.02 19.21
N GLN A 251 2.72 7.91 19.92
CA GLN A 251 2.96 8.59 21.20
C GLN A 251 4.33 9.27 21.21
N SER A 252 4.36 10.52 21.64
CA SER A 252 5.57 11.21 22.11
C SER A 252 5.53 11.31 23.63
N ARG A 253 6.70 11.39 24.28
CA ARG A 253 6.79 11.65 25.70
C ARG A 253 6.82 13.14 26.05
N ILE A 254 6.83 13.98 25.02
CA ILE A 254 6.90 15.44 25.13
C ILE A 254 5.66 16.05 24.48
N LYS A 255 4.97 16.89 25.25
CA LYS A 255 3.84 17.71 24.76
C LYS A 255 4.36 19.06 24.32
N THR A 256 4.19 19.36 23.03
CA THR A 256 4.65 20.61 22.43
C THR A 256 3.53 21.66 22.42
N ASN A 257 3.91 22.92 22.66
CA ASN A 257 3.06 24.08 22.50
C ASN A 257 3.76 25.10 21.59
N LEU A 258 3.35 25.15 20.34
CA LEU A 258 3.97 26.02 19.33
C LEU A 258 3.62 27.51 19.55
N GLN A 259 2.55 27.84 20.24
CA GLN A 259 2.18 29.22 20.50
C GLN A 259 3.16 29.93 21.44
N VAL A 260 3.66 29.20 22.42
CA VAL A 260 4.65 29.69 23.37
C VAL A 260 6.06 29.14 23.12
N GLN A 261 6.24 28.39 22.02
CA GLN A 261 7.51 27.80 21.58
C GLN A 261 8.21 26.98 22.68
N GLN A 262 7.43 26.26 23.47
CA GLN A 262 7.93 25.43 24.57
C GLN A 262 7.29 24.05 24.54
N ALA A 263 7.95 23.11 25.21
CA ALA A 263 7.41 21.79 25.39
C ALA A 263 7.67 21.27 26.82
N LEU A 264 6.82 20.37 27.26
CA LEU A 264 6.86 19.80 28.62
C LEU A 264 6.76 18.27 28.55
N PRO A 265 7.43 17.55 29.42
CA PRO A 265 7.27 16.11 29.57
C PRO A 265 5.83 15.74 29.91
N ILE A 266 5.31 14.72 29.26
CA ILE A 266 4.02 14.12 29.58
C ILE A 266 4.19 13.17 30.73
N GLN A 267 3.29 13.27 31.72
CA GLN A 267 3.17 12.34 32.83
C GLN A 267 1.93 11.46 32.59
N SER A 268 2.13 10.20 32.24
CA SER A 268 1.03 9.27 31.93
C SER A 268 1.40 7.83 32.34
N ASN A 269 0.41 7.07 32.79
CA ASN A 269 0.55 5.65 33.09
C ASN A 269 0.73 4.80 31.82
N ILE A 270 0.49 5.34 30.61
CA ILE A 270 0.76 4.67 29.32
C ILE A 270 2.24 4.26 29.21
N PHE A 271 3.15 5.05 29.80
CA PHE A 271 4.58 4.73 29.76
C PHE A 271 4.93 3.50 30.62
N SER A 272 4.23 3.28 31.75
CA SER A 272 4.40 2.05 32.52
C SER A 272 3.87 0.83 31.75
N LEU A 273 2.80 0.99 30.97
CA LEU A 273 2.31 -0.07 30.08
C LEU A 273 3.32 -0.40 29.00
N LEU A 274 3.90 0.63 28.35
CA LEU A 274 4.95 0.42 27.34
C LEU A 274 6.17 -0.30 27.92
N ASN A 275 6.64 0.12 29.12
CA ASN A 275 7.76 -0.52 29.78
C ASN A 275 7.47 -2.00 30.11
N ALA A 276 6.25 -2.32 30.57
CA ALA A 276 5.83 -3.70 30.81
C ALA A 276 5.89 -4.58 29.55
N HIS A 277 5.75 -3.96 28.36
CA HIS A 277 5.86 -4.60 27.05
C HIS A 277 7.26 -4.41 26.41
N GLY A 278 8.27 -4.01 27.17
CA GLY A 278 9.66 -3.93 26.70
C GLY A 278 10.03 -2.66 25.94
N LEU A 279 9.19 -1.64 25.95
CA LEU A 279 9.42 -0.38 25.24
C LEU A 279 9.68 0.76 26.23
N ASP A 280 10.85 1.38 26.16
CA ASP A 280 11.19 2.57 26.94
C ASP A 280 11.19 3.82 26.03
N LEU A 281 10.10 4.57 26.09
CA LEU A 281 9.96 5.83 25.37
C LEU A 281 10.66 6.94 26.16
N GLN A 282 11.71 7.52 25.58
CA GLN A 282 12.57 8.47 26.27
C GLN A 282 11.94 9.87 26.41
N SER A 283 12.22 10.55 27.52
CA SER A 283 11.79 11.94 27.77
C SER A 283 12.73 12.92 27.06
N ASN A 284 12.76 12.86 25.73
CA ASN A 284 13.58 13.70 24.86
C ASN A 284 12.82 14.03 23.58
N LEU A 285 13.35 14.98 22.81
CA LEU A 285 12.98 15.22 21.42
C LEU A 285 14.17 14.88 20.52
N VAL A 286 13.91 14.06 19.53
CA VAL A 286 14.92 13.68 18.52
C VAL A 286 15.11 14.82 17.55
N THR A 287 16.37 15.11 17.24
CA THR A 287 16.79 16.08 16.21
C THR A 287 17.59 15.38 15.12
N ASP A 288 17.51 15.88 13.88
CA ASP A 288 18.26 15.30 12.76
C ASP A 288 18.66 16.41 11.79
N GLN A 289 19.85 16.32 11.18
CA GLN A 289 20.24 17.22 10.09
C GLN A 289 19.40 17.00 8.83
N ILE A 290 18.93 15.76 8.61
CA ILE A 290 17.97 15.46 7.55
C ILE A 290 16.57 15.77 8.11
N CYS A 291 16.10 16.98 7.88
CA CYS A 291 14.89 17.49 8.53
C CYS A 291 13.97 18.25 7.55
N GLY A 292 12.75 18.44 8.00
CA GLY A 292 11.76 19.27 7.34
C GLY A 292 12.08 20.77 7.53
N ARG A 293 11.29 21.61 6.85
CA ARG A 293 11.40 23.06 6.91
C ARG A 293 10.16 23.68 7.51
N VAL A 294 10.35 24.76 8.24
CA VAL A 294 9.27 25.62 8.74
C VAL A 294 9.42 27.03 8.18
N ASN A 295 8.30 27.69 7.93
CA ASN A 295 8.30 29.08 7.46
C ASN A 295 8.35 30.02 8.66
N VAL A 296 9.39 30.83 8.71
CA VAL A 296 9.57 31.87 9.74
C VAL A 296 9.36 33.24 9.10
N GLN A 297 8.60 34.09 9.80
CA GLN A 297 8.37 35.46 9.37
C GLN A 297 9.57 36.33 9.74
N GLN A 298 10.36 36.71 8.74
CA GLN A 298 11.50 37.64 8.92
C GLN A 298 11.13 39.03 8.41
N GLN A 299 11.45 40.03 9.19
CA GLN A 299 11.26 41.43 8.83
C GLN A 299 12.55 41.96 8.18
N MET A 300 12.49 42.25 6.86
CA MET A 300 13.56 42.88 6.11
C MET A 300 13.14 44.33 5.79
N GLY A 301 13.48 45.25 6.68
CA GLY A 301 13.03 46.65 6.59
C GLY A 301 11.51 46.77 6.71
N PRO A 302 10.80 47.43 5.74
CA PRO A 302 9.34 47.55 5.78
C PRO A 302 8.59 46.28 5.30
N ILE A 303 9.31 45.29 4.76
CA ILE A 303 8.71 44.10 4.14
C ILE A 303 8.79 42.93 5.10
N ARG A 304 7.68 42.18 5.28
CA ARG A 304 7.65 40.89 5.96
C ARG A 304 7.70 39.77 4.91
N MET A 305 8.64 38.87 5.04
CA MET A 305 8.81 37.72 4.15
C MET A 305 8.77 36.45 4.97
N ASN A 306 8.12 35.42 4.41
CA ASN A 306 8.20 34.07 4.93
C ASN A 306 9.45 33.38 4.36
N VAL A 307 10.37 33.04 5.22
CA VAL A 307 11.62 32.35 4.85
C VAL A 307 11.56 30.92 5.35
N PRO A 308 11.69 29.92 4.46
CA PRO A 308 11.77 28.52 4.88
C PRO A 308 13.13 28.23 5.49
N ILE A 309 13.17 27.79 6.75
CA ILE A 309 14.40 27.37 7.42
C ILE A 309 14.33 25.90 7.79
N GLU A 310 15.46 25.23 7.83
CA GLU A 310 15.57 23.83 8.27
C GLU A 310 15.28 23.74 9.76
N TYR A 311 14.46 22.74 10.15
CA TYR A 311 14.03 22.60 11.53
C TYR A 311 14.32 21.18 12.03
N PRO A 312 15.42 20.97 12.77
CA PRO A 312 15.91 19.67 13.19
C PRO A 312 14.91 18.82 14.01
N LEU A 313 13.93 19.44 14.65
CA LEU A 313 12.86 18.77 15.40
C LEU A 313 11.77 18.14 14.50
N LEU A 314 11.94 18.21 13.19
CA LEU A 314 11.12 17.53 12.18
C LEU A 314 11.97 16.51 11.39
N PRO A 315 12.50 15.45 12.00
CA PRO A 315 13.34 14.47 11.31
C PRO A 315 12.65 13.88 10.08
N VAL A 316 13.40 13.75 8.99
CA VAL A 316 12.96 13.04 7.78
C VAL A 316 13.68 11.70 7.72
N ILE A 317 12.98 10.66 8.07
CA ILE A 317 13.49 9.29 8.07
C ILE A 317 13.62 8.78 6.64
N ARG A 318 14.76 8.20 6.30
CA ARG A 318 15.06 7.51 5.04
C ARG A 318 15.69 6.13 5.27
N ASN A 319 16.07 5.83 6.50
CA ASN A 319 16.70 4.57 6.89
C ASN A 319 15.64 3.64 7.48
N PHE A 320 15.02 2.82 6.62
CA PHE A 320 14.02 1.83 6.99
C PHE A 320 14.65 0.44 7.06
N ASN A 321 14.14 -0.41 7.93
CA ASN A 321 14.52 -1.80 8.02
C ASN A 321 13.96 -2.57 6.81
N ALA A 322 14.83 -2.92 5.85
CA ALA A 322 14.44 -3.57 4.60
C ALA A 322 13.87 -4.98 4.80
N ASP A 323 14.15 -5.62 5.92
CA ASP A 323 13.66 -6.97 6.23
C ASP A 323 12.21 -6.95 6.75
N GLU A 324 11.67 -5.75 7.04
CA GLU A 324 10.35 -5.57 7.61
C GLU A 324 9.31 -5.14 6.57
N SER A 325 8.34 -6.01 6.32
CA SER A 325 7.27 -5.77 5.35
C SER A 325 6.41 -4.53 5.67
N ILE A 326 6.30 -4.14 6.95
CA ILE A 326 5.51 -2.98 7.41
C ILE A 326 6.04 -1.66 6.82
N VAL A 327 7.34 -1.56 6.61
CA VAL A 327 8.00 -0.36 6.08
C VAL A 327 8.56 -0.56 4.66
N ALA A 328 8.34 -1.74 4.08
CA ALA A 328 8.77 -2.04 2.73
C ALA A 328 8.15 -1.09 1.71
N GLY A 329 8.97 -0.49 0.86
CA GLY A 329 8.53 0.47 -0.16
C GLY A 329 8.34 1.90 0.32
N LEU A 330 8.57 2.21 1.62
CA LEU A 330 8.63 3.58 2.09
C LEU A 330 9.96 4.21 1.68
N GLU A 331 9.90 5.35 0.99
CA GLU A 331 11.10 6.11 0.59
C GLU A 331 11.52 7.12 1.65
N GLN A 332 10.52 7.79 2.26
CA GLN A 332 10.74 8.74 3.34
C GLN A 332 9.51 8.92 4.22
N MET A 333 9.74 9.27 5.49
CA MET A 333 8.70 9.61 6.45
C MET A 333 9.16 10.77 7.31
N GLN A 334 8.34 11.81 7.43
CA GLN A 334 8.61 12.93 8.33
C GLN A 334 7.99 12.68 9.69
N LEU A 335 8.79 12.78 10.73
CA LEU A 335 8.33 12.78 12.12
C LEU A 335 8.19 14.21 12.65
N ILE A 336 7.28 14.39 13.61
CA ILE A 336 7.00 15.69 14.20
C ILE A 336 7.20 15.57 15.70
N PHE A 337 8.21 16.21 16.25
CA PHE A 337 8.50 16.21 17.69
C PHE A 337 8.55 14.80 18.30
N ALA A 338 9.27 13.90 17.66
CA ALA A 338 9.36 12.52 18.07
C ALA A 338 10.28 12.35 19.29
N SER A 339 9.92 11.40 20.14
CA SER A 339 10.78 10.89 21.23
C SER A 339 11.48 9.61 20.79
N GLU A 340 12.66 9.36 21.30
CA GLU A 340 13.43 8.14 21.06
C GLU A 340 12.78 6.95 21.77
N ILE A 341 12.73 5.80 21.10
CA ILE A 341 12.27 4.52 21.65
C ILE A 341 13.49 3.63 21.84
N LYS A 342 13.64 3.08 23.04
CA LYS A 342 14.65 2.06 23.38
C LYS A 342 13.98 0.76 23.82
N GLN A 343 14.70 -0.32 23.67
CA GLN A 343 14.31 -1.55 24.36
C GLN A 343 14.53 -1.38 25.85
N ASP A 344 13.53 -1.73 26.66
CA ASP A 344 13.69 -1.75 28.11
C ASP A 344 14.67 -2.85 28.54
N SER A 345 15.71 -2.46 29.29
CA SER A 345 16.77 -3.38 29.69
C SER A 345 16.30 -4.49 30.63
N ALA A 346 15.21 -4.29 31.36
CA ALA A 346 14.62 -5.30 32.25
C ALA A 346 13.89 -6.42 31.48
N SER A 347 13.43 -6.15 30.28
CA SER A 347 12.63 -7.09 29.45
C SER A 347 13.40 -7.71 28.28
N MET A 348 14.70 -7.47 28.15
CA MET A 348 15.55 -7.90 27.03
C MET A 348 15.48 -9.41 26.69
N SER A 349 15.16 -10.25 27.66
CA SER A 349 15.11 -11.72 27.46
C SER A 349 13.74 -12.27 27.06
N SER A 350 12.68 -11.48 27.17
CA SER A 350 11.30 -11.95 26.99
C SER A 350 10.56 -11.31 25.82
N VAL A 351 11.09 -10.23 25.24
CA VAL A 351 10.42 -9.45 24.19
C VAL A 351 11.29 -9.36 22.93
N ASN A 352 10.70 -9.62 21.78
CA ASN A 352 11.35 -9.38 20.49
C ASN A 352 11.18 -7.90 20.13
N PHE A 353 12.22 -7.10 20.34
CA PHE A 353 12.26 -5.68 19.99
C PHE A 353 12.83 -5.53 18.57
N GLN A 354 12.04 -4.98 17.65
CA GLN A 354 12.41 -4.84 16.25
C GLN A 354 12.20 -3.40 15.77
N PRO A 355 13.28 -2.62 15.64
CA PRO A 355 13.21 -1.28 15.10
C PRO A 355 12.82 -1.32 13.61
N LEU A 356 11.84 -0.49 13.22
CA LEU A 356 11.37 -0.38 11.84
C LEU A 356 12.16 0.66 11.03
N PHE A 357 12.69 1.68 11.71
CA PHE A 357 13.44 2.77 11.09
C PHE A 357 14.35 3.46 12.07
N TYR A 358 15.33 4.16 11.55
CA TYR A 358 16.31 4.92 12.30
C TYR A 358 16.46 6.34 11.74
N THR A 359 16.90 7.25 12.58
CA THR A 359 17.41 8.57 12.19
C THR A 359 18.70 8.45 11.38
N SER A 360 19.18 9.56 10.84
CA SER A 360 20.51 9.60 10.21
C SER A 360 21.65 9.52 11.25
N ASP A 361 22.87 9.25 10.77
CA ASP A 361 24.08 9.27 11.60
C ASP A 361 24.36 10.64 12.23
N ASN A 362 23.77 11.71 11.68
CA ASN A 362 23.89 13.07 12.18
C ASN A 362 22.67 13.50 13.00
N SER A 363 22.09 12.57 13.72
CA SER A 363 20.99 12.84 14.65
C SER A 363 21.49 13.16 16.04
N GLY A 364 20.64 13.82 16.82
CA GLY A 364 20.87 14.16 18.20
C GLY A 364 19.58 14.16 19.01
N GLU A 365 19.67 14.61 20.23
CA GLU A 365 18.52 14.70 21.12
C GLU A 365 18.52 16.00 21.93
N LEU A 366 17.33 16.52 22.17
CA LEU A 366 17.10 17.63 23.08
C LEU A 366 16.49 17.11 24.38
N ARG A 367 17.13 17.40 25.53
CA ARG A 367 16.69 17.01 26.85
C ARG A 367 16.54 18.21 27.79
N GLY A 368 15.65 18.12 28.75
CA GLY A 368 15.49 19.09 29.82
C GLY A 368 14.75 20.36 29.40
N ASN A 369 15.45 21.34 28.88
CA ASN A 369 14.81 22.57 28.40
C ASN A 369 14.44 22.45 26.90
N PHE A 370 13.15 22.27 26.64
CA PHE A 370 12.62 22.09 25.31
C PHE A 370 12.24 23.45 24.69
N ASN A 371 13.23 24.14 24.15
CA ASN A 371 12.99 25.34 23.34
C ASN A 371 12.62 24.91 21.90
N LEU A 372 11.43 25.31 21.45
CA LEU A 372 10.93 25.00 20.09
C LEU A 372 11.10 26.18 19.14
N ASN A 373 11.80 27.24 19.54
CA ASN A 373 12.08 28.36 18.63
C ASN A 373 12.95 27.89 17.48
N PRO A 374 12.52 28.09 16.23
CA PRO A 374 13.31 27.70 15.07
C PRO A 374 14.47 28.66 14.74
N ASP A 375 14.56 29.84 15.39
CA ASP A 375 15.61 30.87 15.21
C ASP A 375 16.85 30.62 16.04
#